data_5540f40b77d85bae33f1aa95710aa34d
#
_entry.id   5540f40b77d85bae33f1aa95710aa34d
#
_cell.length_a   1.000
_cell.length_b   1.000
_cell.length_c   1.000
_cell.angle_alpha   90.00
_cell.angle_beta   90.00
_cell.angle_gamma   90.00
#
_symmetry.space_group_name_H-M   'P 1'
#
loop_
_entity.id
_entity.type
_entity.pdbx_description
1 polymer ?
#
loop_
_entity_poly.entity_id
_entity_poly.type
_entity_poly.pdbx_seq_one_letter_code
_entity_poly.pdbx_strand_id
1 'polypeptide(L)'
;PFTFRDAGKIVGYDVDLAALMCSSLGVKPEFIDTQWSGVIPALYAGRFDVIMSSMSYRKERLEKVAFSIPYAEASQAMLIRADDASKIMSVKDLSGKVLGVKLGSPGEMMKPALEKEIVAAKGTGFSDVKIYDDHPSAYLALSQGTVDGVLNTLPTLGKVMKDRPGAYALVRPVGKLNWAGIAARKEDTEIVNWMDSELSKLKDSGEIYALQEKWFG
;
A
#
# COMPACT_ATOMS: atom_id res chain seq x y z
N PRO A 1 4.70 6.99 0.65
CA PRO A 1 6.13 7.21 0.36
C PRO A 1 6.72 6.14 -0.57
N PHE A 2 5.95 5.08 -0.91
CA PHE A 2 6.43 4.03 -1.81
C PHE A 2 6.64 4.57 -3.22
N THR A 3 5.57 5.03 -3.87
CA THR A 3 5.62 5.61 -5.21
C THR A 3 4.57 6.72 -5.31
N PHE A 4 4.98 7.92 -5.69
CA PHE A 4 4.08 9.07 -5.85
C PHE A 4 4.66 10.08 -6.85
N ARG A 5 3.85 11.08 -7.23
CA ARG A 5 4.32 12.20 -8.07
C ARG A 5 4.70 13.38 -7.20
N ASP A 6 5.89 13.90 -7.45
CA ASP A 6 6.37 15.16 -6.89
C ASP A 6 6.91 16.03 -8.03
N ALA A 7 6.39 17.25 -8.15
CA ALA A 7 6.73 18.18 -9.23
C ALA A 7 6.71 17.51 -10.64
N GLY A 8 5.75 16.63 -10.89
CA GLY A 8 5.59 15.91 -12.16
C GLY A 8 6.48 14.68 -12.34
N LYS A 9 7.43 14.42 -11.44
CA LYS A 9 8.31 13.25 -11.47
C LYS A 9 7.74 12.13 -10.59
N ILE A 10 7.97 10.89 -10.99
CA ILE A 10 7.70 9.72 -10.15
C ILE A 10 8.87 9.58 -9.19
N VAL A 11 8.58 9.55 -7.89
CA VAL A 11 9.57 9.47 -6.79
C VAL A 11 9.06 8.53 -5.70
N GLY A 12 9.93 8.15 -4.79
CA GLY A 12 9.57 7.34 -3.63
C GLY A 12 10.57 6.23 -3.35
N TYR A 13 10.27 5.48 -2.29
CA TYR A 13 11.08 4.34 -1.86
C TYR A 13 11.28 3.32 -2.98
N ASP A 14 10.20 2.95 -3.68
CA ASP A 14 10.26 1.97 -4.77
C ASP A 14 11.11 2.46 -5.95
N VAL A 15 11.08 3.78 -6.21
CA VAL A 15 11.86 4.39 -7.30
C VAL A 15 13.36 4.32 -7.01
N ASP A 16 13.75 4.69 -5.79
CA ASP A 16 15.15 4.65 -5.37
C ASP A 16 15.64 3.19 -5.28
N LEU A 17 14.82 2.28 -4.75
CA LEU A 17 15.16 0.87 -4.65
C LEU A 17 15.30 0.24 -6.04
N ALA A 18 14.40 0.53 -6.98
CA ALA A 18 14.51 0.06 -8.36
C ALA A 18 15.79 0.57 -9.04
N ALA A 19 16.14 1.85 -8.85
CA ALA A 19 17.37 2.41 -9.39
C ALA A 19 18.62 1.72 -8.82
N LEU A 20 18.61 1.44 -7.51
CA LEU A 20 19.70 0.76 -6.83
C LEU A 20 19.86 -0.69 -7.34
N MET A 21 18.76 -1.44 -7.44
CA MET A 21 18.76 -2.80 -7.98
C MET A 21 19.23 -2.84 -9.44
N CYS A 22 18.73 -1.97 -10.30
CA CYS A 22 19.06 -1.93 -11.72
C CYS A 22 20.53 -1.50 -11.96
N SER A 23 21.15 -0.80 -11.01
CA SER A 23 22.57 -0.40 -11.12
C SER A 23 23.51 -1.60 -11.23
N SER A 24 23.17 -2.74 -10.62
CA SER A 24 23.94 -3.98 -10.70
C SER A 24 23.99 -4.58 -12.12
N LEU A 25 22.98 -4.26 -12.94
CA LEU A 25 22.90 -4.66 -14.35
C LEU A 25 23.44 -3.59 -15.31
N GLY A 26 23.84 -2.41 -14.81
CA GLY A 26 24.24 -1.28 -15.64
C GLY A 26 23.09 -0.67 -16.46
N VAL A 27 21.83 -0.88 -16.05
CA VAL A 27 20.63 -0.35 -16.73
C VAL A 27 19.89 0.65 -15.85
N LYS A 28 18.98 1.40 -16.47
CA LYS A 28 18.09 2.33 -15.74
C LYS A 28 16.66 1.80 -15.76
N PRO A 29 15.93 1.86 -14.63
CA PRO A 29 14.52 1.50 -14.62
C PRO A 29 13.69 2.55 -15.37
N GLU A 30 12.71 2.09 -16.13
CA GLU A 30 11.65 2.91 -16.70
C GLU A 30 10.38 2.74 -15.87
N PHE A 31 9.72 3.86 -15.51
CA PHE A 31 8.53 3.85 -14.66
C PHE A 31 7.29 4.14 -15.49
N ILE A 32 6.36 3.19 -15.49
CA ILE A 32 5.09 3.27 -16.23
C ILE A 32 3.94 3.49 -15.23
N ASP A 33 3.34 4.67 -15.28
CA ASP A 33 2.15 4.98 -14.49
C ASP A 33 0.96 4.16 -14.98
N THR A 34 0.32 3.42 -14.07
CA THR A 34 -0.74 2.47 -14.42
C THR A 34 -1.81 2.46 -13.35
N GLN A 35 -3.08 2.45 -13.80
CA GLN A 35 -4.23 2.32 -12.89
C GLN A 35 -4.15 1.00 -12.12
N TRP A 36 -4.22 1.09 -10.79
CA TRP A 36 -3.97 -0.05 -9.90
C TRP A 36 -4.87 -1.26 -10.15
N SER A 37 -6.15 -1.04 -10.43
CA SER A 37 -7.11 -2.12 -10.69
C SER A 37 -6.78 -2.95 -11.94
N GLY A 38 -6.03 -2.37 -12.89
CA GLY A 38 -5.60 -3.01 -14.13
C GLY A 38 -4.13 -3.44 -14.15
N VAL A 39 -3.38 -3.31 -13.03
CA VAL A 39 -1.92 -3.47 -13.03
C VAL A 39 -1.48 -4.90 -13.39
N ILE A 40 -2.15 -5.94 -12.89
CA ILE A 40 -1.80 -7.35 -13.22
C ILE A 40 -2.12 -7.68 -14.69
N PRO A 41 -3.31 -7.36 -15.24
CA PRO A 41 -3.55 -7.47 -16.69
C PRO A 41 -2.52 -6.74 -17.55
N ALA A 42 -2.10 -5.52 -17.16
CA ALA A 42 -1.10 -4.75 -17.89
C ALA A 42 0.30 -5.40 -17.88
N LEU A 43 0.68 -6.05 -16.76
CA LEU A 43 1.90 -6.86 -16.66
C LEU A 43 1.88 -8.01 -17.69
N TYR A 44 0.79 -8.76 -17.78
CA TYR A 44 0.63 -9.86 -18.74
C TYR A 44 0.48 -9.39 -20.19
N ALA A 45 0.05 -8.16 -20.40
CA ALA A 45 0.05 -7.50 -21.72
C ALA A 45 1.45 -6.99 -22.14
N GLY A 46 2.50 -7.21 -21.33
CA GLY A 46 3.87 -6.82 -21.62
C GLY A 46 4.13 -5.32 -21.58
N ARG A 47 3.29 -4.54 -20.88
CA ARG A 47 3.49 -3.09 -20.77
C ARG A 47 4.69 -2.73 -19.87
N PHE A 48 5.09 -3.62 -18.99
CA PHE A 48 6.24 -3.55 -18.09
C PHE A 48 6.59 -4.96 -17.62
N ASP A 49 7.77 -5.11 -17.01
CA ASP A 49 8.30 -6.43 -16.62
C ASP A 49 7.96 -6.80 -15.17
N VAL A 50 7.84 -5.81 -14.29
CA VAL A 50 7.55 -6.00 -12.87
C VAL A 50 6.57 -4.97 -12.34
N ILE A 51 5.87 -5.31 -11.26
CA ILE A 51 5.05 -4.38 -10.47
C ILE A 51 5.78 -4.11 -9.16
N MET A 52 6.24 -2.87 -8.98
CA MET A 52 6.91 -2.40 -7.78
C MET A 52 6.17 -1.18 -7.24
N SER A 53 5.20 -1.39 -6.38
CA SER A 53 4.35 -0.35 -5.79
C SER A 53 3.66 -0.87 -4.53
N SER A 54 4.47 -1.32 -3.56
CA SER A 54 3.96 -1.82 -2.26
C SER A 54 2.91 -2.94 -2.40
N MET A 55 3.08 -3.82 -3.41
CA MET A 55 2.11 -4.89 -3.63
C MET A 55 2.20 -5.95 -2.52
N SER A 56 1.17 -6.01 -1.69
CA SER A 56 1.10 -6.97 -0.59
C SER A 56 0.85 -8.39 -1.07
N TYR A 57 1.45 -9.37 -0.37
CA TYR A 57 1.16 -10.78 -0.58
C TYR A 57 -0.29 -11.07 -0.19
N ARG A 58 -1.02 -11.70 -1.13
CA ARG A 58 -2.38 -12.18 -0.93
C ARG A 58 -2.59 -13.44 -1.77
N LYS A 59 -3.41 -14.36 -1.28
CA LYS A 59 -3.68 -15.62 -1.96
C LYS A 59 -4.09 -15.39 -3.42
N GLU A 60 -5.02 -14.47 -3.65
CA GLU A 60 -5.56 -14.15 -4.98
C GLU A 60 -4.50 -13.58 -5.94
N ARG A 61 -3.49 -12.91 -5.39
CA ARG A 61 -2.35 -12.38 -6.16
C ARG A 61 -1.29 -13.45 -6.42
N LEU A 62 -0.98 -14.28 -5.42
CA LEU A 62 -0.06 -15.42 -5.55
C LEU A 62 -0.54 -16.46 -6.59
N GLU A 63 -1.85 -16.56 -6.80
CA GLU A 63 -2.42 -17.38 -7.88
C GLU A 63 -2.16 -16.79 -9.28
N LYS A 64 -1.90 -15.48 -9.38
CA LYS A 64 -1.79 -14.74 -10.65
C LYS A 64 -0.37 -14.32 -11.00
N VAL A 65 0.49 -14.01 -10.02
CA VAL A 65 1.84 -13.49 -10.22
C VAL A 65 2.83 -14.21 -9.31
N ALA A 66 4.10 -14.20 -9.71
CA ALA A 66 5.21 -14.55 -8.84
C ALA A 66 5.65 -13.29 -8.05
N PHE A 67 6.17 -13.49 -6.84
CA PHE A 67 6.67 -12.43 -5.99
C PHE A 67 8.13 -12.65 -5.64
N SER A 68 8.89 -11.57 -5.53
CA SER A 68 10.19 -11.57 -4.87
C SER A 68 10.06 -11.87 -3.37
N ILE A 69 11.17 -12.05 -2.67
CA ILE A 69 11.19 -11.96 -1.19
C ILE A 69 10.67 -10.58 -0.72
N PRO A 70 10.16 -10.47 0.54
CA PRO A 70 9.63 -9.21 1.05
C PRO A 70 10.69 -8.10 1.06
N TYR A 71 10.30 -6.89 0.66
CA TYR A 71 11.20 -5.72 0.68
C TYR A 71 10.73 -4.58 1.60
N ALA A 72 9.47 -4.60 2.03
CA ALA A 72 8.93 -3.60 2.95
C ALA A 72 7.70 -4.13 3.70
N GLU A 73 7.34 -3.48 4.80
CA GLU A 73 6.07 -3.71 5.49
C GLU A 73 4.92 -3.09 4.69
N ALA A 74 3.80 -3.82 4.60
CA ALA A 74 2.56 -3.42 3.93
C ALA A 74 1.32 -3.65 4.82
N SER A 75 1.51 -3.69 6.14
CA SER A 75 0.42 -3.80 7.11
C SER A 75 -0.55 -2.63 6.95
N GLN A 76 -1.84 -2.91 7.13
CA GLN A 76 -2.86 -1.90 7.01
C GLN A 76 -3.06 -1.12 8.32
N ALA A 77 -3.31 0.15 8.17
CA ALA A 77 -3.80 1.03 9.22
C ALA A 77 -4.97 1.86 8.68
N MET A 78 -5.69 2.52 9.56
CA MET A 78 -6.79 3.40 9.19
C MET A 78 -6.47 4.83 9.59
N LEU A 79 -6.60 5.73 8.63
CA LEU A 79 -6.52 7.17 8.83
C LEU A 79 -7.91 7.69 9.20
N ILE A 80 -7.97 8.48 10.24
CA ILE A 80 -9.19 9.17 10.69
C ILE A 80 -8.88 10.66 10.90
N ARG A 81 -9.89 11.51 10.98
CA ARG A 81 -9.69 12.90 11.40
C ARG A 81 -9.17 12.97 12.84
N ALA A 82 -8.31 13.92 13.16
CA ALA A 82 -7.77 14.10 14.51
C ALA A 82 -8.88 14.31 15.56
N ASP A 83 -9.93 15.05 15.22
CA ASP A 83 -11.08 15.34 16.10
C ASP A 83 -11.91 14.09 16.45
N ASP A 84 -11.75 13.03 15.69
CA ASP A 84 -12.45 11.75 15.93
C ASP A 84 -11.58 10.73 16.70
N ALA A 85 -10.33 11.08 17.05
CA ALA A 85 -9.38 10.14 17.67
C ALA A 85 -9.85 9.56 19.02
N SER A 86 -10.65 10.32 19.78
CA SER A 86 -11.24 9.83 21.03
C SER A 86 -12.48 8.95 20.85
N LYS A 87 -13.08 8.95 19.63
CA LYS A 87 -14.31 8.23 19.31
C LYS A 87 -14.06 7.00 18.45
N ILE A 88 -12.97 6.99 17.67
CA ILE A 88 -12.60 5.92 16.75
C ILE A 88 -11.22 5.43 17.13
N MET A 89 -11.16 4.43 18.00
CA MET A 89 -9.92 3.83 18.49
C MET A 89 -9.63 2.47 17.87
N SER A 90 -10.63 1.88 17.22
CA SER A 90 -10.54 0.58 16.55
C SER A 90 -11.49 0.52 15.35
N VAL A 91 -11.36 -0.52 14.52
CA VAL A 91 -12.29 -0.78 13.42
C VAL A 91 -13.73 -0.94 13.91
N LYS A 92 -13.93 -1.45 15.12
CA LYS A 92 -15.27 -1.68 15.71
C LYS A 92 -16.05 -0.38 15.89
N ASP A 93 -15.34 0.72 16.10
CA ASP A 93 -15.94 2.05 16.30
C ASP A 93 -16.42 2.69 14.98
N LEU A 94 -16.18 2.00 13.83
CA LEU A 94 -16.76 2.35 12.53
C LEU A 94 -18.19 1.79 12.32
N SER A 95 -18.81 1.20 13.34
CA SER A 95 -20.22 0.82 13.29
C SER A 95 -21.10 2.01 12.92
N GLY A 96 -21.88 1.87 11.85
CA GLY A 96 -22.76 2.92 11.34
C GLY A 96 -22.05 4.11 10.67
N LYS A 97 -20.73 4.00 10.42
CA LYS A 97 -19.90 5.03 9.78
C LYS A 97 -19.55 4.66 8.35
N VAL A 98 -18.99 5.61 7.61
CA VAL A 98 -18.60 5.46 6.21
C VAL A 98 -17.10 5.17 6.09
N LEU A 99 -16.75 4.05 5.43
CA LEU A 99 -15.38 3.70 5.12
C LEU A 99 -15.01 4.16 3.70
N GLY A 100 -13.84 4.79 3.55
CA GLY A 100 -13.23 5.10 2.25
C GLY A 100 -12.15 4.08 1.90
N VAL A 101 -12.15 3.55 0.67
CA VAL A 101 -11.15 2.61 0.17
C VAL A 101 -10.77 2.93 -1.27
N LYS A 102 -9.57 2.53 -1.68
CA LYS A 102 -9.16 2.58 -3.08
C LYS A 102 -9.56 1.29 -3.80
N LEU A 103 -10.07 1.41 -5.02
CA LEU A 103 -10.44 0.29 -5.89
C LEU A 103 -9.26 -0.69 -6.07
N GLY A 104 -9.51 -1.99 -5.88
CA GLY A 104 -8.52 -3.06 -5.98
C GLY A 104 -7.46 -3.07 -4.87
N SER A 105 -7.58 -2.19 -3.87
CA SER A 105 -6.63 -2.13 -2.76
C SER A 105 -6.85 -3.23 -1.72
N PRO A 106 -5.84 -3.52 -0.88
CA PRO A 106 -6.03 -4.38 0.28
C PRO A 106 -7.16 -3.91 1.20
N GLY A 107 -7.34 -2.60 1.36
CA GLY A 107 -8.40 -2.02 2.18
C GLY A 107 -9.79 -2.40 1.69
N GLU A 108 -10.03 -2.35 0.38
CA GLU A 108 -11.30 -2.79 -0.21
C GLU A 108 -11.53 -4.30 0.01
N MET A 109 -10.50 -5.11 -0.23
CA MET A 109 -10.59 -6.57 -0.06
C MET A 109 -10.82 -6.99 1.40
N MET A 110 -10.44 -6.16 2.37
CA MET A 110 -10.64 -6.42 3.79
C MET A 110 -12.08 -6.12 4.26
N LYS A 111 -12.87 -5.38 3.49
CA LYS A 111 -14.24 -4.98 3.87
C LYS A 111 -15.05 -6.10 4.52
N PRO A 112 -15.22 -7.31 3.93
CA PRO A 112 -16.05 -8.34 4.52
C PRO A 112 -15.56 -8.83 5.89
N ALA A 113 -14.24 -8.88 6.09
CA ALA A 113 -13.66 -9.29 7.37
C ALA A 113 -13.83 -8.22 8.45
N LEU A 114 -13.66 -6.94 8.09
CA LEU A 114 -13.85 -5.82 9.00
C LEU A 114 -15.33 -5.67 9.39
N GLU A 115 -16.24 -5.83 8.44
CA GLU A 115 -17.68 -5.80 8.69
C GLU A 115 -18.10 -6.91 9.67
N LYS A 116 -17.56 -8.12 9.47
CA LYS A 116 -17.74 -9.24 10.40
C LYS A 116 -17.21 -8.93 11.80
N GLU A 117 -16.07 -8.25 11.92
CA GLU A 117 -15.50 -7.83 13.19
C GLU A 117 -16.40 -6.82 13.92
N ILE A 118 -16.95 -5.83 13.17
CA ILE A 118 -17.89 -4.84 13.72
C ILE A 118 -19.17 -5.54 14.24
N VAL A 119 -19.75 -6.43 13.45
CA VAL A 119 -20.98 -7.16 13.81
C VAL A 119 -20.74 -8.08 15.02
N ALA A 120 -19.60 -8.76 15.08
CA ALA A 120 -19.24 -9.60 16.24
C ALA A 120 -19.10 -8.77 17.53
N ALA A 121 -18.76 -7.49 17.42
CA ALA A 121 -18.73 -6.54 18.53
C ALA A 121 -20.12 -5.90 18.82
N LYS A 122 -21.20 -6.47 18.30
CA LYS A 122 -22.59 -5.98 18.39
C LYS A 122 -22.86 -4.66 17.64
N GLY A 123 -22.01 -4.31 16.68
CA GLY A 123 -22.24 -3.21 15.76
C GLY A 123 -23.15 -3.60 14.59
N THR A 124 -23.55 -2.60 13.79
CA THR A 124 -24.44 -2.76 12.62
C THR A 124 -23.71 -2.93 11.29
N GLY A 125 -22.36 -2.94 11.30
CA GLY A 125 -21.54 -2.87 10.10
C GLY A 125 -21.28 -1.42 9.68
N PHE A 126 -20.68 -1.23 8.49
CA PHE A 126 -20.54 0.10 7.88
C PHE A 126 -21.92 0.60 7.41
N SER A 127 -22.18 1.90 7.53
CA SER A 127 -23.35 2.51 6.88
C SER A 127 -23.17 2.59 5.35
N ASP A 128 -21.93 2.81 4.90
CA ASP A 128 -21.55 2.81 3.49
C ASP A 128 -20.05 2.54 3.33
N VAL A 129 -19.64 2.08 2.13
CA VAL A 129 -18.22 1.96 1.74
C VAL A 129 -18.04 2.65 0.41
N LYS A 130 -17.35 3.81 0.43
CA LYS A 130 -17.06 4.59 -0.77
C LYS A 130 -15.74 4.16 -1.39
N ILE A 131 -15.80 3.84 -2.68
CA ILE A 131 -14.66 3.37 -3.46
C ILE A 131 -14.14 4.54 -4.31
N TYR A 132 -12.82 4.76 -4.26
CA TYR A 132 -12.12 5.82 -4.99
C TYR A 132 -11.09 5.21 -5.94
N ASP A 133 -10.78 5.89 -7.03
CA ASP A 133 -9.76 5.44 -7.98
C ASP A 133 -8.34 5.58 -7.42
N ASP A 134 -8.14 6.53 -6.50
CA ASP A 134 -6.86 6.78 -5.84
C ASP A 134 -7.02 7.17 -4.36
N HIS A 135 -5.94 7.07 -3.60
CA HIS A 135 -5.94 7.43 -2.18
C HIS A 135 -6.02 8.94 -1.92
N PRO A 136 -5.39 9.84 -2.71
CA PRO A 136 -5.57 11.30 -2.52
C PRO A 136 -7.03 11.73 -2.51
N SER A 137 -7.86 11.20 -3.41
CA SER A 137 -9.31 11.44 -3.44
C SER A 137 -10.01 10.94 -2.16
N ALA A 138 -9.62 9.75 -1.67
CA ALA A 138 -10.15 9.21 -0.42
C ALA A 138 -9.73 10.08 0.79
N TYR A 139 -8.49 10.58 0.84
CA TYR A 139 -8.03 11.47 1.92
C TYR A 139 -8.73 12.83 1.88
N LEU A 140 -9.01 13.35 0.68
CA LEU A 140 -9.81 14.57 0.54
C LEU A 140 -11.23 14.36 1.10
N ALA A 141 -11.86 13.23 0.74
CA ALA A 141 -13.18 12.86 1.25
C ALA A 141 -13.19 12.71 2.79
N LEU A 142 -12.11 12.18 3.38
CA LEU A 142 -11.94 12.10 4.84
C LEU A 142 -11.87 13.50 5.46
N SER A 143 -11.07 14.40 4.89
CA SER A 143 -10.95 15.79 5.39
C SER A 143 -12.26 16.57 5.28
N GLN A 144 -13.10 16.26 4.30
CA GLN A 144 -14.41 16.87 4.09
C GLN A 144 -15.55 16.22 4.91
N GLY A 145 -15.26 15.16 5.66
CA GLY A 145 -16.27 14.43 6.43
C GLY A 145 -17.18 13.53 5.59
N THR A 146 -16.86 13.30 4.32
CA THR A 146 -17.62 12.41 3.43
C THR A 146 -17.43 10.93 3.78
N VAL A 147 -16.28 10.58 4.35
CA VAL A 147 -15.96 9.29 4.97
C VAL A 147 -15.40 9.50 6.36
N ASP A 148 -15.45 8.49 7.21
CA ASP A 148 -15.00 8.56 8.60
C ASP A 148 -13.64 7.90 8.82
N GLY A 149 -13.24 7.01 7.92
CA GLY A 149 -11.93 6.37 7.94
C GLY A 149 -11.47 5.97 6.55
N VAL A 150 -10.16 5.96 6.32
CA VAL A 150 -9.54 5.52 5.05
C VAL A 150 -8.46 4.50 5.34
N LEU A 151 -8.50 3.34 4.68
CA LEU A 151 -7.50 2.29 4.81
C LEU A 151 -6.35 2.48 3.81
N ASN A 152 -5.13 2.36 4.32
CA ASN A 152 -3.92 2.23 3.50
C ASN A 152 -2.81 1.57 4.32
N THR A 153 -1.64 1.33 3.70
CA THR A 153 -0.48 0.79 4.41
C THR A 153 0.02 1.76 5.47
N LEU A 154 0.45 1.23 6.60
CA LEU A 154 0.95 2.02 7.73
C LEU A 154 2.06 3.00 7.33
N PRO A 155 3.10 2.61 6.54
CA PRO A 155 4.13 3.56 6.12
C PRO A 155 3.58 4.71 5.26
N THR A 156 2.60 4.44 4.39
CA THR A 156 1.97 5.48 3.57
C THR A 156 1.20 6.48 4.42
N LEU A 157 0.44 5.99 5.40
CA LEU A 157 -0.33 6.84 6.29
C LEU A 157 0.59 7.66 7.23
N GLY A 158 1.73 7.09 7.65
CA GLY A 158 2.76 7.82 8.38
C GLY A 158 3.24 9.07 7.63
N LYS A 159 3.49 8.94 6.31
CA LYS A 159 3.84 10.09 5.48
C LYS A 159 2.69 11.11 5.38
N VAL A 160 1.45 10.66 5.20
CA VAL A 160 0.28 11.57 5.14
C VAL A 160 0.16 12.40 6.41
N MET A 161 0.40 11.78 7.58
CA MET A 161 0.40 12.50 8.87
C MET A 161 1.57 13.48 9.00
N LYS A 162 2.76 13.10 8.50
CA LYS A 162 3.95 13.99 8.50
C LYS A 162 3.72 15.21 7.60
N ASP A 163 3.06 15.03 6.46
CA ASP A 163 2.76 16.11 5.51
C ASP A 163 1.63 17.04 6.00
N ARG A 164 0.76 16.56 6.92
CA ARG A 164 -0.36 17.32 7.50
C ARG A 164 -0.43 17.15 9.02
N PRO A 165 0.52 17.74 9.75
CA PRO A 165 0.56 17.60 11.21
C PRO A 165 -0.74 18.07 11.88
N GLY A 166 -1.27 17.25 12.79
CA GLY A 166 -2.47 17.58 13.56
C GLY A 166 -3.80 17.42 12.83
N ALA A 167 -3.81 17.12 11.52
CA ALA A 167 -5.06 16.93 10.76
C ALA A 167 -5.70 15.56 10.94
N TYR A 168 -4.87 14.55 11.21
CA TYR A 168 -5.29 13.16 11.24
C TYR A 168 -4.76 12.41 12.45
N ALA A 169 -5.37 11.25 12.73
CA ALA A 169 -4.89 10.26 13.67
C ALA A 169 -4.88 8.87 13.01
N LEU A 170 -4.13 7.93 13.57
CA LEU A 170 -4.04 6.56 13.09
C LEU A 170 -4.71 5.59 14.06
N VAL A 171 -5.54 4.71 13.50
CA VAL A 171 -6.01 3.51 14.17
C VAL A 171 -5.19 2.33 13.65
N ARG A 172 -4.50 1.63 14.55
CA ARG A 172 -3.65 0.47 14.25
C ARG A 172 -3.61 -0.52 15.43
N PRO A 173 -3.40 -1.82 15.16
CA PRO A 173 -3.32 -2.45 13.84
C PRO A 173 -4.72 -2.59 13.19
N VAL A 174 -4.77 -2.70 11.85
CA VAL A 174 -5.94 -3.13 11.11
C VAL A 174 -5.62 -4.43 10.37
N GLY A 175 -6.20 -5.52 10.82
CA GLY A 175 -5.90 -6.85 10.30
C GLY A 175 -4.55 -7.40 10.79
N LYS A 176 -3.98 -8.31 10.00
CA LYS A 176 -2.70 -8.99 10.30
C LYS A 176 -1.52 -8.24 9.71
N LEU A 177 -0.33 -8.47 10.31
CA LEU A 177 0.95 -8.07 9.72
C LEU A 177 1.04 -8.58 8.27
N ASN A 178 1.47 -7.73 7.37
CA ASN A 178 1.62 -8.05 5.97
C ASN A 178 2.86 -7.36 5.37
N TRP A 179 3.37 -7.95 4.30
CA TRP A 179 4.59 -7.53 3.62
C TRP A 179 4.32 -7.20 2.16
N ALA A 180 5.17 -6.38 1.57
CA ALA A 180 5.19 -6.10 0.15
C ALA A 180 6.32 -6.86 -0.54
N GLY A 181 6.03 -7.39 -1.73
CA GLY A 181 6.99 -7.95 -2.67
C GLY A 181 6.89 -7.28 -4.03
N ILE A 182 7.95 -7.40 -4.83
CA ILE A 182 7.94 -7.03 -6.24
C ILE A 182 7.28 -8.19 -6.99
N ALA A 183 6.32 -7.91 -7.87
CA ALA A 183 5.61 -8.95 -8.60
C ALA A 183 6.05 -8.99 -10.07
N ALA A 184 6.21 -10.21 -10.60
CA ALA A 184 6.50 -10.50 -12.00
C ALA A 184 5.51 -11.53 -12.56
N ARG A 185 5.51 -11.76 -13.88
CA ARG A 185 4.77 -12.86 -14.47
C ARG A 185 5.30 -14.20 -13.92
N LYS A 186 4.45 -15.21 -13.80
CA LYS A 186 4.85 -16.49 -13.20
C LYS A 186 5.94 -17.23 -13.98
N GLU A 187 5.96 -17.04 -15.27
CA GLU A 187 6.94 -17.62 -16.20
C GLU A 187 8.31 -16.93 -16.14
N ASP A 188 8.37 -15.69 -15.63
CA ASP A 188 9.61 -14.89 -15.61
C ASP A 188 10.50 -15.25 -14.41
N THR A 189 10.85 -16.52 -14.29
CA THR A 189 11.61 -17.05 -13.13
C THR A 189 13.00 -16.42 -12.99
N GLU A 190 13.65 -16.06 -14.10
CA GLU A 190 14.97 -15.39 -14.08
C GLU A 190 14.91 -14.02 -13.44
N ILE A 191 13.86 -13.23 -13.76
CA ILE A 191 13.62 -11.92 -13.14
C ILE A 191 13.37 -12.07 -11.64
N VAL A 192 12.55 -13.06 -11.24
CA VAL A 192 12.26 -13.31 -9.82
C VAL A 192 13.53 -13.68 -9.06
N ASN A 193 14.35 -14.59 -9.59
CA ASN A 193 15.60 -15.01 -8.97
C ASN A 193 16.59 -13.84 -8.87
N TRP A 194 16.69 -13.00 -9.90
CA TRP A 194 17.51 -11.81 -9.87
C TRP A 194 17.02 -10.83 -8.80
N MET A 195 15.70 -10.54 -8.72
CA MET A 195 15.15 -9.67 -7.70
C MET A 195 15.45 -10.17 -6.28
N ASP A 196 15.32 -11.47 -6.05
CA ASP A 196 15.60 -12.07 -4.74
C ASP A 196 17.07 -11.96 -4.36
N SER A 197 17.98 -12.18 -5.33
CA SER A 197 19.41 -12.01 -5.14
C SER A 197 19.77 -10.58 -4.81
N GLU A 198 19.28 -9.60 -5.57
CA GLU A 198 19.58 -8.19 -5.33
C GLU A 198 19.00 -7.69 -4.00
N LEU A 199 17.74 -8.04 -3.69
CA LEU A 199 17.13 -7.69 -2.41
C LEU A 199 17.91 -8.29 -1.23
N SER A 200 18.42 -9.52 -1.35
CA SER A 200 19.25 -10.13 -0.32
C SER A 200 20.55 -9.37 -0.11
N LYS A 201 21.26 -9.04 -1.20
CA LYS A 201 22.50 -8.23 -1.14
C LYS A 201 22.26 -6.87 -0.47
N LEU A 202 21.17 -6.17 -0.84
CA LEU A 202 20.83 -4.87 -0.29
C LEU A 202 20.42 -4.92 1.18
N LYS A 203 19.85 -6.06 1.64
CA LYS A 203 19.61 -6.30 3.07
C LYS A 203 20.91 -6.55 3.82
N ASP A 204 21.79 -7.36 3.27
CA ASP A 204 23.07 -7.72 3.89
C ASP A 204 24.01 -6.50 3.98
N SER A 205 24.02 -5.62 2.98
CA SER A 205 24.78 -4.36 2.98
C SER A 205 24.16 -3.26 3.85
N GLY A 206 22.89 -3.38 4.21
CA GLY A 206 22.15 -2.36 4.97
C GLY A 206 21.56 -1.24 4.12
N GLU A 207 21.79 -1.21 2.81
CA GLU A 207 21.32 -0.13 1.91
C GLU A 207 19.79 -0.03 1.87
N ILE A 208 19.09 -1.16 1.93
CA ILE A 208 17.62 -1.17 1.97
C ILE A 208 17.08 -0.49 3.24
N TYR A 209 17.77 -0.61 4.37
CA TYR A 209 17.36 0.02 5.63
C TYR A 209 17.63 1.53 5.60
N ALA A 210 18.71 1.96 4.99
CA ALA A 210 18.98 3.38 4.76
C ALA A 210 17.91 4.04 3.87
N LEU A 211 17.42 3.33 2.84
CA LEU A 211 16.29 3.79 2.04
C LEU A 211 14.99 3.83 2.83
N GLN A 212 14.74 2.85 3.71
CA GLN A 212 13.57 2.85 4.58
C GLN A 212 13.58 4.03 5.55
N GLU A 213 14.72 4.32 6.16
CA GLU A 213 14.88 5.48 7.03
C GLU A 213 14.65 6.81 6.27
N LYS A 214 15.22 6.93 5.06
CA LYS A 214 15.00 8.10 4.20
C LYS A 214 13.52 8.38 3.92
N TRP A 215 12.74 7.34 3.61
CA TRP A 215 11.38 7.50 3.10
C TRP A 215 10.29 7.34 4.15
N PHE A 216 10.53 6.55 5.17
CA PHE A 216 9.53 6.25 6.21
C PHE A 216 9.86 6.92 7.56
N GLY A 217 11.11 7.21 7.82
CA GLY A 217 11.60 7.91 9.03
C GLY A 217 11.91 6.98 10.17
#